data_80bbb3514de3b10860788cf15d8a9a13
#
_entry.id   80bbb3514de3b10860788cf15d8a9a13
#
_cell.length_a   1.000
_cell.length_b   1.000
_cell.length_c   1.000
_cell.angle_alpha   90.00
_cell.angle_beta   90.00
_cell.angle_gamma   90.00
#
_symmetry.space_group_name_H-M   'P 1'
#
loop_
_entity.id
_entity.type
_entity.pdbx_description
1 polymer ?
#
loop_
_entity_poly.entity_id
_entity_poly.type
_entity_poly.pdbx_seq_one_letter_code
_entity_poly.pdbx_strand_id
1 'polypeptide(L)'
;SKQYLQTHTIPDASPADIYSVATTPKHLITASGSSSLHIYSTSPTNDENNPYPLIQTLENAHKLGAHHIAVSANGKTAASAGFGGELKIWSCNDEDESSPWSARGSILDSAKNSAAKNAGEIWSIALSEEGQFLAATTFDGRINVWDLNTLTSSEPATKLREYETKGSFGMSVALSSDGEFTASGHANGAVYLFNNTTGRLAHSLQGLVKPVRTVAFSPASKFLAAGGDAKVIALYDVKNGEQVANLTGSQSWVMSLDWSDSGENLLSGAYDGKAKVWSVERRECVATQTESDKTLWAVKWLPKTPMTRNETFVTVGANRSISFYREASGG
;
A
#
# COMPACT_ATOMS: atom_id res chain seq x y z
N SER A 1 -10.82 24.21 -5.52
CA SER A 1 -11.31 22.88 -5.16
C SER A 1 -11.34 22.01 -6.40
N LYS A 2 -11.05 20.73 -6.23
CA LYS A 2 -11.22 19.71 -7.26
C LYS A 2 -12.53 18.98 -7.02
N GLN A 3 -13.15 18.49 -8.08
CA GLN A 3 -14.35 17.68 -7.98
C GLN A 3 -14.05 16.26 -8.48
N TYR A 4 -14.40 15.26 -7.67
CA TYR A 4 -14.36 13.85 -8.03
C TYR A 4 -15.76 13.29 -7.98
N LEU A 5 -16.07 12.42 -8.94
CA LEU A 5 -17.37 11.76 -9.04
C LEU A 5 -17.20 10.26 -8.92
N GLN A 6 -18.06 9.62 -8.14
CA GLN A 6 -18.12 8.17 -8.10
C GLN A 6 -18.62 7.66 -9.46
N THR A 7 -17.77 6.91 -10.14
CA THR A 7 -18.06 6.40 -11.48
C THR A 7 -18.56 4.96 -11.48
N HIS A 8 -18.14 4.17 -10.49
CA HIS A 8 -18.51 2.76 -10.38
C HIS A 8 -18.33 2.25 -8.97
N THR A 9 -19.14 1.27 -8.58
CA THR A 9 -18.99 0.52 -7.34
C THR A 9 -19.18 -0.95 -7.63
N ILE A 10 -18.30 -1.79 -7.07
CA ILE A 10 -18.48 -3.24 -7.03
C ILE A 10 -18.96 -3.55 -5.61
N PRO A 11 -20.28 -3.75 -5.40
CA PRO A 11 -20.82 -4.03 -4.07
C PRO A 11 -20.55 -5.48 -3.69
N ASP A 12 -20.44 -5.73 -2.38
CA ASP A 12 -20.24 -7.08 -1.83
C ASP A 12 -19.12 -7.86 -2.52
N ALA A 13 -18.02 -7.17 -2.83
CA ALA A 13 -16.86 -7.74 -3.52
C ALA A 13 -16.13 -8.79 -2.68
N SER A 14 -16.38 -8.81 -1.36
CA SER A 14 -15.85 -9.80 -0.43
C SER A 14 -16.89 -10.10 0.66
N PRO A 15 -16.91 -11.33 1.23
CA PRO A 15 -17.74 -11.66 2.38
C PRO A 15 -17.21 -11.06 3.69
N ALA A 16 -16.03 -10.46 3.68
CA ALA A 16 -15.37 -9.84 4.82
C ALA A 16 -14.81 -8.47 4.42
N ASP A 17 -14.31 -7.72 5.41
CA ASP A 17 -13.62 -6.46 5.18
C ASP A 17 -12.53 -6.60 4.12
N ILE A 18 -12.44 -5.62 3.22
CA ILE A 18 -11.34 -5.52 2.26
C ILE A 18 -10.29 -4.60 2.89
N TYR A 19 -9.17 -5.19 3.32
CA TYR A 19 -8.16 -4.50 4.10
C TYR A 19 -7.12 -3.78 3.27
N SER A 20 -6.91 -4.21 2.03
CA SER A 20 -5.85 -3.64 1.19
C SER A 20 -6.21 -3.75 -0.28
N VAL A 21 -5.70 -2.81 -1.05
CA VAL A 21 -5.83 -2.76 -2.50
C VAL A 21 -4.52 -2.32 -3.10
N ALA A 22 -4.17 -2.90 -4.23
CA ALA A 22 -3.00 -2.53 -5.01
C ALA A 22 -3.40 -2.37 -6.47
N THR A 23 -2.76 -1.43 -7.17
CA THR A 23 -3.06 -1.11 -8.55
C THR A 23 -1.81 -1.20 -9.42
N THR A 24 -1.97 -1.82 -10.59
CA THR A 24 -0.95 -1.87 -11.64
C THR A 24 -1.52 -1.22 -12.91
N PRO A 25 -0.74 -1.04 -13.97
CA PRO A 25 -1.29 -0.52 -15.24
C PRO A 25 -2.45 -1.33 -15.81
N LYS A 26 -2.54 -2.63 -15.51
CA LYS A 26 -3.56 -3.54 -16.07
C LYS A 26 -4.50 -4.15 -15.03
N HIS A 27 -4.12 -4.15 -13.75
CA HIS A 27 -4.87 -4.89 -12.74
C HIS A 27 -5.09 -4.08 -11.47
N LEU A 28 -6.15 -4.46 -10.76
CA LEU A 28 -6.42 -4.10 -9.38
C LEU A 28 -6.51 -5.39 -8.58
N ILE A 29 -5.78 -5.47 -7.47
CA ILE A 29 -5.76 -6.65 -6.60
C ILE A 29 -6.27 -6.26 -5.23
N THR A 30 -7.19 -7.05 -4.67
CA THR A 30 -7.70 -6.84 -3.31
C THR A 30 -7.30 -7.99 -2.38
N ALA A 31 -7.00 -7.62 -1.14
CA ALA A 31 -6.79 -8.53 -0.02
C ALA A 31 -7.86 -8.28 1.04
N SER A 32 -8.48 -9.34 1.52
CA SER A 32 -9.61 -9.26 2.43
C SER A 32 -9.54 -10.32 3.54
N GLY A 33 -10.50 -10.30 4.45
CA GLY A 33 -10.66 -11.36 5.44
C GLY A 33 -11.04 -12.72 4.86
N SER A 34 -11.32 -12.81 3.56
CA SER A 34 -11.45 -14.09 2.86
C SER A 34 -10.07 -14.72 2.59
N SER A 35 -10.04 -16.02 2.34
CA SER A 35 -8.78 -16.73 2.04
C SER A 35 -8.22 -16.43 0.65
N SER A 36 -8.97 -15.77 -0.23
CA SER A 36 -8.62 -15.53 -1.63
C SER A 36 -8.21 -14.09 -1.88
N LEU A 37 -7.31 -13.90 -2.84
CA LEU A 37 -7.03 -12.60 -3.45
C LEU A 37 -7.84 -12.49 -4.75
N HIS A 38 -8.43 -11.32 -5.01
CA HIS A 38 -9.22 -11.06 -6.19
C HIS A 38 -8.50 -10.09 -7.13
N ILE A 39 -8.49 -10.42 -8.41
CA ILE A 39 -7.83 -9.63 -9.45
C ILE A 39 -8.85 -9.18 -10.47
N TYR A 40 -8.93 -7.87 -10.64
CA TYR A 40 -9.83 -7.18 -11.56
C TYR A 40 -9.02 -6.56 -12.68
N SER A 41 -9.56 -6.58 -13.90
CA SER A 41 -8.97 -5.86 -15.02
C SER A 41 -9.27 -4.36 -14.91
N THR A 42 -8.25 -3.54 -15.11
CA THR A 42 -8.38 -2.08 -15.25
C THR A 42 -8.17 -1.62 -16.69
N SER A 43 -7.96 -2.55 -17.60
CA SER A 43 -7.86 -2.26 -19.03
C SER A 43 -9.19 -1.71 -19.59
N PRO A 44 -9.15 -0.79 -20.56
CA PRO A 44 -10.36 -0.26 -21.16
C PRO A 44 -11.25 -1.38 -21.72
N THR A 45 -12.56 -1.26 -21.48
CA THR A 45 -13.58 -2.18 -22.00
C THR A 45 -14.76 -1.40 -22.56
N ASN A 46 -15.51 -2.03 -23.48
CA ASN A 46 -16.74 -1.48 -24.02
C ASN A 46 -17.98 -1.80 -23.16
N ASP A 47 -17.81 -2.60 -22.11
CA ASP A 47 -18.90 -2.92 -21.18
C ASP A 47 -18.99 -1.89 -20.06
N GLU A 48 -19.83 -0.88 -20.26
CA GLU A 48 -20.05 0.18 -19.29
C GLU A 48 -20.68 -0.32 -17.98
N ASN A 49 -21.37 -1.46 -18.01
CA ASN A 49 -21.98 -2.05 -16.81
C ASN A 49 -20.97 -2.80 -15.95
N ASN A 50 -19.86 -3.25 -16.55
CA ASN A 50 -18.80 -3.98 -15.86
C ASN A 50 -17.42 -3.49 -16.33
N PRO A 51 -17.05 -2.25 -15.99
CA PRO A 51 -15.80 -1.66 -16.47
C PRO A 51 -14.55 -2.26 -15.81
N TYR A 52 -14.71 -2.96 -14.69
CA TYR A 52 -13.63 -3.61 -13.94
C TYR A 52 -13.96 -5.07 -13.66
N PRO A 53 -13.93 -5.94 -14.68
CA PRO A 53 -14.32 -7.33 -14.49
C PRO A 53 -13.34 -8.09 -13.63
N LEU A 54 -13.86 -8.98 -12.78
CA LEU A 54 -13.07 -9.97 -12.06
C LEU A 54 -12.52 -10.97 -13.08
N ILE A 55 -11.19 -11.06 -13.20
CA ILE A 55 -10.53 -11.93 -14.18
C ILE A 55 -9.85 -13.13 -13.55
N GLN A 56 -9.47 -13.04 -12.27
CA GLN A 56 -8.79 -14.13 -11.59
C GLN A 56 -9.08 -14.09 -10.09
N THR A 57 -9.19 -15.27 -9.50
CA THR A 57 -9.24 -15.46 -8.05
C THR A 57 -8.08 -16.36 -7.65
N LEU A 58 -7.17 -15.87 -6.81
CA LEU A 58 -6.11 -16.67 -6.22
C LEU A 58 -6.67 -17.34 -4.97
N GLU A 59 -7.21 -18.54 -5.16
CA GLU A 59 -7.89 -19.29 -4.11
C GLU A 59 -6.92 -19.81 -3.07
N ASN A 60 -7.34 -19.81 -1.82
CA ASN A 60 -6.54 -20.31 -0.68
C ASN A 60 -5.15 -19.64 -0.57
N ALA A 61 -5.04 -18.40 -1.02
CA ALA A 61 -3.79 -17.65 -0.90
C ALA A 61 -3.35 -17.51 0.55
N HIS A 62 -4.30 -17.20 1.45
CA HIS A 62 -4.07 -17.06 2.89
C HIS A 62 -5.24 -17.67 3.67
N LYS A 63 -4.97 -18.74 4.39
CA LYS A 63 -6.00 -19.53 5.09
C LYS A 63 -6.88 -18.71 6.04
N LEU A 64 -6.29 -17.75 6.76
CA LEU A 64 -6.98 -16.89 7.73
C LEU A 64 -7.34 -15.51 7.17
N GLY A 65 -7.23 -15.32 5.86
CA GLY A 65 -7.39 -14.02 5.22
C GLY A 65 -6.09 -13.25 5.09
N ALA A 66 -6.11 -12.20 4.28
CA ALA A 66 -4.98 -11.33 4.01
C ALA A 66 -5.28 -9.89 4.42
N HIS A 67 -4.32 -9.24 5.05
CA HIS A 67 -4.46 -7.84 5.49
C HIS A 67 -3.66 -6.86 4.65
N HIS A 68 -2.78 -7.32 3.78
CA HIS A 68 -1.97 -6.43 2.95
C HIS A 68 -1.64 -7.07 1.60
N ILE A 69 -1.74 -6.27 0.55
CA ILE A 69 -1.26 -6.57 -0.80
C ILE A 69 -0.41 -5.39 -1.29
N ALA A 70 0.77 -5.66 -1.80
CA ALA A 70 1.65 -4.68 -2.43
C ALA A 70 2.03 -5.16 -3.83
N VAL A 71 2.24 -4.23 -4.74
CA VAL A 71 2.69 -4.51 -6.11
C VAL A 71 3.89 -3.65 -6.46
N SER A 72 4.74 -4.15 -7.35
CA SER A 72 5.78 -3.32 -7.98
C SER A 72 5.16 -2.38 -9.02
N ALA A 73 5.75 -1.20 -9.20
CA ALA A 73 5.25 -0.22 -10.16
C ALA A 73 5.24 -0.75 -11.60
N ASN A 74 6.18 -1.63 -11.93
CA ASN A 74 6.22 -2.29 -13.25
C ASN A 74 5.11 -3.35 -13.46
N GLY A 75 4.31 -3.65 -12.44
CA GLY A 75 3.19 -4.59 -12.52
C GLY A 75 3.58 -6.07 -12.64
N LYS A 76 4.84 -6.43 -12.39
CA LYS A 76 5.36 -7.80 -12.58
C LYS A 76 5.39 -8.64 -11.31
N THR A 77 5.44 -8.00 -10.14
CA THR A 77 5.59 -8.67 -8.84
C THR A 77 4.54 -8.15 -7.87
N ALA A 78 3.99 -9.05 -7.09
CA ALA A 78 3.13 -8.73 -5.96
C ALA A 78 3.57 -9.49 -4.71
N ALA A 79 3.25 -8.94 -3.56
CA ALA A 79 3.44 -9.59 -2.27
C ALA A 79 2.16 -9.46 -1.43
N SER A 80 1.79 -10.51 -0.73
CA SER A 80 0.61 -10.52 0.14
C SER A 80 0.97 -11.07 1.52
N ALA A 81 0.41 -10.43 2.55
CA ALA A 81 0.61 -10.82 3.95
C ALA A 81 -0.71 -11.28 4.57
N GLY A 82 -0.70 -12.45 5.19
CA GLY A 82 -1.85 -13.07 5.81
C GLY A 82 -1.89 -12.92 7.31
N PHE A 83 -3.09 -13.06 7.90
CA PHE A 83 -3.30 -13.03 9.34
C PHE A 83 -2.63 -14.21 10.08
N GLY A 84 -2.26 -15.27 9.37
CA GLY A 84 -1.45 -16.38 9.89
C GLY A 84 0.04 -16.09 9.94
N GLY A 85 0.50 -14.90 9.55
CA GLY A 85 1.91 -14.49 9.54
C GLY A 85 2.69 -14.88 8.29
N GLU A 86 2.04 -15.49 7.29
CA GLU A 86 2.68 -15.85 6.03
C GLU A 86 2.81 -14.67 5.08
N LEU A 87 3.88 -14.68 4.31
CA LEU A 87 4.19 -13.69 3.28
C LEU A 87 4.44 -14.42 1.96
N LYS A 88 3.58 -14.18 0.98
CA LYS A 88 3.61 -14.84 -0.33
C LYS A 88 3.99 -13.87 -1.42
N ILE A 89 4.75 -14.37 -2.39
CA ILE A 89 5.23 -13.62 -3.55
C ILE A 89 4.58 -14.18 -4.81
N TRP A 90 4.12 -13.28 -5.66
CA TRP A 90 3.39 -13.58 -6.89
C TRP A 90 4.07 -12.94 -8.09
N SER A 91 4.01 -13.60 -9.23
CA SER A 91 4.51 -13.07 -10.50
C SER A 91 3.37 -12.92 -11.51
N CYS A 92 3.46 -11.88 -12.33
CA CYS A 92 2.51 -11.59 -13.39
C CYS A 92 3.08 -11.97 -14.75
N ASN A 93 2.27 -12.72 -15.51
CA ASN A 93 2.47 -12.91 -16.95
C ASN A 93 1.35 -12.16 -17.70
N ASP A 94 1.70 -11.00 -18.24
CA ASP A 94 0.75 -10.12 -18.94
C ASP A 94 0.13 -10.72 -20.21
N GLU A 95 0.76 -11.77 -20.76
CA GLU A 95 0.25 -12.46 -21.96
C GLU A 95 -0.92 -13.40 -21.65
N ASP A 96 -1.07 -13.82 -20.40
CA ASP A 96 -2.19 -14.64 -19.96
C ASP A 96 -3.31 -13.74 -19.41
N GLU A 97 -4.29 -13.43 -20.26
CA GLU A 97 -5.39 -12.54 -19.89
C GLU A 97 -6.36 -13.13 -18.86
N SER A 98 -6.44 -14.46 -18.76
CA SER A 98 -7.40 -15.13 -17.87
C SER A 98 -6.81 -15.53 -16.51
N SER A 99 -5.49 -15.69 -16.42
CA SER A 99 -4.79 -16.13 -15.22
C SER A 99 -3.39 -15.52 -15.15
N PRO A 100 -3.29 -14.18 -15.11
CA PRO A 100 -2.00 -13.51 -15.23
C PRO A 100 -1.08 -13.72 -14.02
N TRP A 101 -1.66 -13.94 -12.83
CA TRP A 101 -0.87 -14.03 -11.60
C TRP A 101 -0.68 -15.47 -11.15
N SER A 102 0.54 -15.81 -10.75
CA SER A 102 0.91 -17.13 -10.23
C SER A 102 1.84 -17.03 -9.03
N ALA A 103 1.79 -18.04 -8.17
CA ALA A 103 2.66 -18.11 -7.00
C ALA A 103 4.12 -18.27 -7.43
N ARG A 104 4.99 -17.41 -6.88
CA ARG A 104 6.44 -17.46 -7.08
C ARG A 104 7.14 -18.13 -5.91
N GLY A 105 6.66 -17.91 -4.69
CA GLY A 105 7.23 -18.48 -3.48
C GLY A 105 6.70 -17.81 -2.22
N SER A 106 7.26 -18.24 -1.09
CA SER A 106 6.94 -17.71 0.22
C SER A 106 8.22 -17.38 0.97
N ILE A 107 8.19 -16.33 1.77
CA ILE A 107 9.35 -15.91 2.58
C ILE A 107 9.36 -16.62 3.93
N LEU A 108 8.20 -16.98 4.48
CA LEU A 108 8.04 -17.54 5.82
C LEU A 108 7.53 -18.99 5.83
N ASP A 109 7.52 -19.68 4.70
CA ASP A 109 7.05 -21.07 4.61
C ASP A 109 8.00 -22.09 5.30
N SER A 110 9.13 -21.64 5.77
CA SER A 110 10.02 -22.51 6.56
C SER A 110 9.69 -22.42 8.05
N ALA A 111 8.50 -22.87 8.44
CA ALA A 111 8.18 -23.18 9.85
C ALA A 111 9.20 -24.18 10.49
N LYS A 112 10.16 -24.65 9.71
CA LYS A 112 11.27 -25.51 10.12
C LYS A 112 12.54 -24.74 10.46
N ASN A 113 12.63 -23.44 10.15
CA ASN A 113 13.83 -22.66 10.42
C ASN A 113 13.58 -21.77 11.64
N SER A 114 14.37 -21.98 12.70
CA SER A 114 14.31 -21.19 13.94
C SER A 114 14.50 -19.68 13.71
N ALA A 115 15.12 -19.28 12.61
CA ALA A 115 15.26 -17.89 12.19
C ALA A 115 13.92 -17.28 11.72
N ALA A 116 13.00 -18.08 11.18
CA ALA A 116 11.67 -17.61 10.79
C ALA A 116 10.77 -17.35 12.01
N LYS A 117 11.00 -18.07 13.12
CA LYS A 117 10.32 -17.78 14.40
C LYS A 117 10.72 -16.42 14.98
N ASN A 118 11.88 -15.92 14.63
CA ASN A 118 12.39 -14.61 15.08
C ASN A 118 12.02 -13.47 14.14
N ALA A 119 11.42 -13.73 12.99
CA ALA A 119 10.95 -12.67 12.09
C ALA A 119 9.71 -11.93 12.62
N GLY A 120 9.10 -12.42 13.72
CA GLY A 120 7.87 -11.87 14.24
C GLY A 120 6.68 -12.07 13.30
N GLU A 121 5.51 -11.62 13.71
CA GLU A 121 4.34 -11.62 12.83
C GLU A 121 4.43 -10.43 11.89
N ILE A 122 4.46 -10.70 10.59
CA ILE A 122 4.53 -9.66 9.56
C ILE A 122 3.19 -8.91 9.50
N TRP A 123 3.29 -7.58 9.45
CA TRP A 123 2.12 -6.73 9.36
C TRP A 123 2.08 -5.95 8.04
N SER A 124 2.93 -4.94 7.88
CA SER A 124 2.96 -4.08 6.70
C SER A 124 4.07 -4.50 5.74
N ILE A 125 3.81 -4.40 4.46
CA ILE A 125 4.75 -4.78 3.41
C ILE A 125 4.84 -3.70 2.33
N ALA A 126 5.98 -3.63 1.66
CA ALA A 126 6.21 -2.74 0.53
C ALA A 126 7.18 -3.35 -0.47
N LEU A 127 6.98 -3.04 -1.75
CA LEU A 127 7.88 -3.41 -2.85
C LEU A 127 8.52 -2.17 -3.45
N SER A 128 9.77 -2.31 -3.91
CA SER A 128 10.41 -1.29 -4.74
C SER A 128 9.80 -1.25 -6.14
N GLU A 129 10.09 -0.20 -6.90
CA GLU A 129 9.49 0.06 -8.22
C GLU A 129 9.61 -1.13 -9.18
N GLU A 130 10.80 -1.73 -9.25
CA GLU A 130 11.09 -2.88 -10.12
C GLU A 130 10.78 -4.23 -9.47
N GLY A 131 10.32 -4.25 -8.21
CA GLY A 131 10.00 -5.48 -7.50
C GLY A 131 11.22 -6.27 -7.01
N GLN A 132 12.41 -5.69 -7.03
CA GLN A 132 13.62 -6.34 -6.52
C GLN A 132 13.62 -6.45 -5.01
N PHE A 133 13.22 -5.39 -4.31
CA PHE A 133 13.28 -5.34 -2.85
C PHE A 133 11.90 -5.41 -2.24
N LEU A 134 11.80 -6.17 -1.15
CA LEU A 134 10.63 -6.27 -0.30
C LEU A 134 11.01 -5.86 1.11
N ALA A 135 10.23 -4.95 1.69
CA ALA A 135 10.33 -4.59 3.10
C ALA A 135 9.09 -5.03 3.85
N ALA A 136 9.25 -5.44 5.11
CA ALA A 136 8.14 -5.80 5.98
C ALA A 136 8.40 -5.38 7.42
N THR A 137 7.34 -4.99 8.12
CA THR A 137 7.36 -4.70 9.56
C THR A 137 6.81 -5.87 10.36
N THR A 138 7.15 -5.89 11.64
CA THR A 138 6.70 -6.91 12.59
C THR A 138 6.04 -6.28 13.82
N PHE A 139 5.33 -7.11 14.59
CA PHE A 139 4.70 -6.67 15.84
C PHE A 139 5.70 -6.21 16.90
N ASP A 140 6.90 -6.77 16.89
CA ASP A 140 7.97 -6.36 17.81
C ASP A 140 8.80 -5.16 17.33
N GLY A 141 8.40 -4.55 16.21
CA GLY A 141 8.99 -3.31 15.71
C GLY A 141 10.21 -3.49 14.81
N ARG A 142 10.56 -4.71 14.43
CA ARG A 142 11.63 -4.95 13.47
C ARG A 142 11.18 -4.66 12.04
N ILE A 143 12.13 -4.27 11.22
CA ILE A 143 11.92 -4.06 9.78
C ILE A 143 12.93 -4.93 9.04
N ASN A 144 12.42 -5.82 8.19
CA ASN A 144 13.23 -6.71 7.36
C ASN A 144 13.18 -6.27 5.91
N VAL A 145 14.29 -6.39 5.20
CA VAL A 145 14.39 -6.11 3.76
C VAL A 145 15.02 -7.31 3.08
N TRP A 146 14.38 -7.82 2.02
CA TRP A 146 14.83 -8.95 1.23
C TRP A 146 15.10 -8.56 -0.22
N ASP A 147 16.04 -9.25 -0.84
CA ASP A 147 16.26 -9.25 -2.29
C ASP A 147 15.44 -10.38 -2.93
N LEU A 148 14.35 -10.03 -3.62
CA LEU A 148 13.49 -11.00 -4.27
C LEU A 148 14.11 -11.62 -5.53
N ASN A 149 15.14 -11.00 -6.11
CA ASN A 149 15.83 -11.59 -7.25
C ASN A 149 16.59 -12.88 -6.88
N THR A 150 16.85 -13.08 -5.59
CA THR A 150 17.46 -14.31 -5.08
C THR A 150 16.45 -15.43 -4.78
N LEU A 151 15.16 -15.11 -4.79
CA LEU A 151 14.09 -16.09 -4.55
C LEU A 151 13.92 -16.99 -5.77
N THR A 152 14.11 -18.30 -5.56
CA THR A 152 13.87 -19.34 -6.56
C THR A 152 12.98 -20.44 -5.98
N SER A 153 12.62 -21.44 -6.78
CA SER A 153 11.85 -22.61 -6.30
C SER A 153 12.59 -23.44 -5.25
N SER A 154 13.94 -23.35 -5.23
CA SER A 154 14.80 -24.13 -4.32
C SER A 154 15.49 -23.27 -3.26
N GLU A 155 15.64 -21.97 -3.48
CA GLU A 155 16.37 -21.07 -2.60
C GLU A 155 15.47 -19.95 -2.06
N PRO A 156 15.50 -19.67 -0.74
CA PRO A 156 14.76 -18.57 -0.15
C PRO A 156 15.34 -17.21 -0.57
N ALA A 157 14.53 -16.16 -0.46
CA ALA A 157 15.02 -14.80 -0.68
C ALA A 157 16.07 -14.44 0.39
N THR A 158 17.15 -13.79 -0.07
CA THR A 158 18.21 -13.31 0.82
C THR A 158 17.73 -12.10 1.62
N LYS A 159 17.82 -12.18 2.96
CA LYS A 159 17.58 -11.03 3.82
C LYS A 159 18.80 -10.12 3.78
N LEU A 160 18.61 -8.91 3.27
CA LEU A 160 19.68 -7.90 3.16
C LEU A 160 19.82 -7.08 4.42
N ARG A 161 18.71 -6.74 5.07
CA ARG A 161 18.66 -5.87 6.24
C ARG A 161 17.66 -6.38 7.26
N GLU A 162 18.03 -6.21 8.52
CA GLU A 162 17.15 -6.34 9.66
C GLU A 162 17.41 -5.15 10.57
N TYR A 163 16.44 -4.24 10.65
CA TYR A 163 16.54 -3.06 11.49
C TYR A 163 15.81 -3.31 12.79
N GLU A 164 16.49 -3.12 13.89
CA GLU A 164 15.91 -3.10 15.22
C GLU A 164 15.47 -1.68 15.58
N THR A 165 14.33 -1.57 16.20
CA THR A 165 13.79 -0.31 16.74
C THR A 165 13.59 -0.43 18.24
N LYS A 166 12.86 0.53 18.83
CA LYS A 166 12.58 0.50 20.29
C LYS A 166 11.45 -0.47 20.67
N GLY A 167 11.19 -1.49 19.85
CA GLY A 167 10.21 -2.54 20.14
C GLY A 167 8.74 -2.15 19.97
N SER A 168 8.45 -0.96 19.41
CA SER A 168 7.08 -0.55 19.14
C SER A 168 6.56 -1.19 17.84
N PHE A 169 5.33 -1.69 17.87
CA PHE A 169 4.67 -2.31 16.73
C PHE A 169 4.87 -1.52 15.43
N GLY A 170 5.43 -2.18 14.42
CA GLY A 170 5.61 -1.63 13.08
C GLY A 170 4.31 -1.68 12.29
N MET A 171 3.59 -0.57 12.25
CA MET A 171 2.25 -0.51 11.65
C MET A 171 2.26 -0.24 10.16
N SER A 172 3.33 0.36 9.65
CA SER A 172 3.43 0.77 8.25
C SER A 172 4.87 0.76 7.76
N VAL A 173 5.06 0.50 6.47
CA VAL A 173 6.37 0.49 5.82
C VAL A 173 6.23 0.96 4.38
N ALA A 174 7.27 1.60 3.87
CA ALA A 174 7.40 1.97 2.46
C ALA A 174 8.85 1.83 2.01
N LEU A 175 9.04 1.54 0.74
CA LEU A 175 10.34 1.57 0.07
C LEU A 175 10.38 2.73 -0.91
N SER A 176 11.53 3.41 -0.99
CA SER A 176 11.78 4.35 -2.07
C SER A 176 11.79 3.62 -3.41
N SER A 177 11.56 4.34 -4.50
CA SER A 177 11.44 3.75 -5.85
C SER A 177 12.65 2.90 -6.22
N ASP A 178 13.85 3.36 -5.91
CA ASP A 178 15.12 2.67 -6.16
C ASP A 178 15.50 1.62 -5.09
N GLY A 179 14.71 1.50 -4.01
CA GLY A 179 14.99 0.61 -2.90
C GLY A 179 16.11 1.08 -1.95
N GLU A 180 16.63 2.30 -2.12
CA GLU A 180 17.70 2.82 -1.27
C GLU A 180 17.26 3.11 0.16
N PHE A 181 16.00 3.55 0.34
CA PHE A 181 15.45 3.90 1.64
C PHE A 181 14.25 3.03 2.02
N THR A 182 14.19 2.69 3.31
CA THR A 182 13.02 2.08 3.94
C THR A 182 12.48 3.04 5.00
N ALA A 183 11.20 3.39 4.89
CA ALA A 183 10.49 4.17 5.91
C ALA A 183 9.56 3.27 6.70
N SER A 184 9.47 3.50 8.02
CA SER A 184 8.55 2.76 8.89
C SER A 184 7.81 3.69 9.85
N GLY A 185 6.54 3.37 10.10
CA GLY A 185 5.69 4.04 11.07
C GLY A 185 5.28 3.07 12.18
N HIS A 186 5.29 3.55 13.43
CA HIS A 186 5.13 2.71 14.61
C HIS A 186 3.96 3.16 15.51
N ALA A 187 3.48 2.23 16.34
CA ALA A 187 2.38 2.46 17.26
C ALA A 187 2.66 3.56 18.30
N ASN A 188 3.92 3.80 18.63
CA ASN A 188 4.33 4.87 19.56
C ASN A 188 4.47 6.26 18.91
N GLY A 189 4.15 6.39 17.61
CA GLY A 189 4.30 7.64 16.87
C GLY A 189 5.65 7.83 16.19
N ALA A 190 6.58 6.92 16.38
CA ALA A 190 7.88 7.00 15.71
C ALA A 190 7.75 6.79 14.20
N VAL A 191 8.53 7.57 13.45
CA VAL A 191 8.75 7.40 12.01
C VAL A 191 10.25 7.34 11.76
N TYR A 192 10.72 6.25 11.19
CA TYR A 192 12.13 6.04 10.89
C TYR A 192 12.38 5.99 9.40
N LEU A 193 13.52 6.51 8.98
CA LEU A 193 14.03 6.40 7.62
C LEU A 193 15.41 5.74 7.68
N PHE A 194 15.51 4.54 7.11
CA PHE A 194 16.74 3.75 7.05
C PHE A 194 17.34 3.81 5.66
N ASN A 195 18.66 3.90 5.59
CA ASN A 195 19.41 3.76 4.34
C ASN A 195 19.79 2.29 4.16
N ASN A 196 19.24 1.65 3.12
CA ASN A 196 19.46 0.22 2.85
C ASN A 196 20.87 -0.07 2.31
N THR A 197 21.54 0.90 1.72
CA THR A 197 22.92 0.76 1.24
C THR A 197 23.90 0.71 2.40
N THR A 198 23.78 1.61 3.35
CA THR A 198 24.66 1.68 4.53
C THR A 198 24.20 0.78 5.68
N GLY A 199 22.94 0.38 5.71
CA GLY A 199 22.33 -0.37 6.80
C GLY A 199 22.11 0.45 8.08
N ARG A 200 22.06 1.78 7.98
CA ARG A 200 21.96 2.69 9.12
C ARG A 200 20.67 3.49 9.10
N LEU A 201 20.26 3.93 10.29
CA LEU A 201 19.21 4.93 10.44
C LEU A 201 19.70 6.25 9.83
N ALA A 202 19.00 6.73 8.80
CA ALA A 202 19.27 8.03 8.20
C ALA A 202 18.64 9.16 9.03
N HIS A 203 17.34 9.00 9.38
CA HIS A 203 16.60 9.99 10.13
C HIS A 203 15.58 9.33 11.06
N SER A 204 15.42 9.89 12.26
CA SER A 204 14.26 9.72 13.13
C SER A 204 13.38 10.95 12.97
N LEU A 205 12.27 10.79 12.24
CA LEU A 205 11.42 11.90 11.84
C LEU A 205 10.48 12.29 12.97
N GLN A 206 10.48 13.56 13.30
CA GLN A 206 9.74 14.11 14.44
C GLN A 206 8.38 14.68 14.02
N GLY A 207 7.48 14.89 14.97
CA GLY A 207 6.22 15.59 14.78
C GLY A 207 4.96 14.77 15.00
N LEU A 208 5.04 13.45 15.00
CA LEU A 208 3.94 12.56 15.34
C LEU A 208 4.20 11.87 16.67
N VAL A 209 3.15 11.79 17.51
CA VAL A 209 3.23 11.20 18.87
C VAL A 209 2.18 10.13 19.11
N LYS A 210 1.38 9.83 18.09
CA LYS A 210 0.33 8.80 18.10
C LYS A 210 0.59 7.76 17.02
N PRO A 211 -0.06 6.59 17.06
CA PRO A 211 0.14 5.54 16.09
C PRO A 211 0.20 6.02 14.63
N VAL A 212 1.27 5.65 13.93
CA VAL A 212 1.49 5.96 12.51
C VAL A 212 1.06 4.77 11.66
N ARG A 213 -0.15 4.86 11.10
CA ARG A 213 -0.78 3.76 10.39
C ARG A 213 -0.35 3.64 8.95
N THR A 214 0.21 4.70 8.38
CA THR A 214 0.54 4.74 6.95
C THR A 214 1.72 5.68 6.70
N VAL A 215 2.64 5.23 5.87
CA VAL A 215 3.75 6.02 5.33
C VAL A 215 3.83 5.80 3.83
N ALA A 216 4.17 6.83 3.07
CA ALA A 216 4.23 6.75 1.61
C ALA A 216 5.26 7.72 1.05
N PHE A 217 6.15 7.22 0.20
CA PHE A 217 7.07 8.06 -0.57
C PHE A 217 6.37 8.72 -1.76
N SER A 218 6.69 9.97 -2.02
CA SER A 218 6.27 10.64 -3.25
C SER A 218 6.98 10.04 -4.47
N PRO A 219 6.48 10.26 -5.69
CA PRO A 219 7.23 9.92 -6.90
C PRO A 219 8.64 10.51 -6.86
N ALA A 220 9.63 9.78 -7.36
CA ALA A 220 11.07 10.08 -7.24
C ALA A 220 11.57 10.16 -5.77
N SER A 221 10.75 9.81 -4.79
CA SER A 221 11.10 9.65 -3.37
C SER A 221 11.72 10.90 -2.71
N LYS A 222 11.32 12.08 -3.17
CA LYS A 222 11.76 13.35 -2.59
C LYS A 222 11.12 13.62 -1.23
N PHE A 223 9.85 13.27 -1.08
CA PHE A 223 9.06 13.46 0.13
C PHE A 223 8.56 12.14 0.71
N LEU A 224 8.36 12.12 2.02
CA LEU A 224 7.66 11.08 2.74
C LEU A 224 6.43 11.68 3.42
N ALA A 225 5.27 11.07 3.22
CA ALA A 225 4.05 11.38 3.96
C ALA A 225 3.84 10.34 5.05
N ALA A 226 3.41 10.76 6.24
CA ALA A 226 3.07 9.91 7.35
C ALA A 226 1.78 10.37 8.03
N GLY A 227 0.91 9.44 8.37
CA GLY A 227 -0.37 9.73 9.02
C GLY A 227 -0.87 8.57 9.87
N GLY A 228 -1.87 8.85 10.69
CA GLY A 228 -2.48 7.89 11.58
C GLY A 228 -3.44 8.53 12.58
N ASP A 229 -3.33 8.13 13.84
CA ASP A 229 -4.24 8.54 14.90
C ASP A 229 -4.12 10.02 15.31
N ALA A 230 -3.02 10.67 14.94
CA ALA A 230 -2.86 12.11 15.14
C ALA A 230 -3.78 12.96 14.26
N LYS A 231 -4.42 12.36 13.24
CA LYS A 231 -5.33 13.03 12.30
C LYS A 231 -4.67 14.11 11.43
N VAL A 232 -3.37 14.25 11.53
CA VAL A 232 -2.54 15.14 10.73
C VAL A 232 -1.69 14.30 9.80
N ILE A 233 -1.48 14.76 8.57
CA ILE A 233 -0.55 14.16 7.63
C ILE A 233 0.71 15.02 7.64
N ALA A 234 1.82 14.44 8.12
CA ALA A 234 3.11 15.09 8.13
C ALA A 234 3.87 14.80 6.84
N LEU A 235 4.47 15.82 6.25
CA LEU A 235 5.32 15.71 5.06
C LEU A 235 6.77 16.02 5.46
N TYR A 236 7.69 15.15 5.04
CA TYR A 236 9.11 15.24 5.33
C TYR A 236 9.93 15.27 4.04
N ASP A 237 10.98 16.07 4.03
CA ASP A 237 12.03 15.97 3.02
C ASP A 237 12.90 14.75 3.33
N VAL A 238 13.02 13.83 2.37
CA VAL A 238 13.75 12.56 2.56
C VAL A 238 15.25 12.79 2.74
N LYS A 239 15.81 13.76 2.04
CA LYS A 239 17.26 14.01 2.04
C LYS A 239 17.76 14.51 3.40
N ASN A 240 17.08 15.48 3.98
CA ASN A 240 17.53 16.13 5.22
C ASN A 240 16.71 15.77 6.46
N GLY A 241 15.59 15.04 6.30
CA GLY A 241 14.71 14.62 7.40
C GLY A 241 13.89 15.74 8.02
N GLU A 242 13.81 16.90 7.37
CA GLU A 242 13.03 18.04 7.86
C GLU A 242 11.55 17.87 7.57
N GLN A 243 10.71 18.24 8.54
CA GLN A 243 9.29 18.34 8.35
C GLN A 243 8.98 19.63 7.56
N VAL A 244 8.43 19.47 6.35
CA VAL A 244 8.18 20.58 5.43
C VAL A 244 6.76 21.08 5.45
N ALA A 245 5.81 20.24 5.90
CA ALA A 245 4.40 20.61 5.99
C ALA A 245 3.61 19.70 6.93
N ASN A 246 2.46 20.23 7.39
CA ASN A 246 1.38 19.47 7.99
C ASN A 246 0.11 19.71 7.20
N LEU A 247 -0.55 18.62 6.78
CA LEU A 247 -1.87 18.70 6.17
C LEU A 247 -2.90 18.45 7.27
N THR A 248 -3.67 19.45 7.58
CA THR A 248 -4.69 19.43 8.63
C THR A 248 -6.11 19.46 8.05
N GLY A 249 -7.08 18.91 8.75
CA GLY A 249 -8.48 18.88 8.32
C GLY A 249 -9.09 17.47 8.28
N SER A 250 -8.32 16.42 8.52
CA SER A 250 -8.89 15.11 8.81
C SER A 250 -9.48 15.11 10.21
N GLN A 251 -10.73 14.68 10.34
CA GLN A 251 -11.42 14.61 11.65
C GLN A 251 -11.35 13.23 12.28
N SER A 252 -10.76 12.27 11.57
CA SER A 252 -10.65 10.89 12.00
C SER A 252 -9.25 10.35 11.71
N TRP A 253 -8.97 9.13 12.19
CA TRP A 253 -7.70 8.46 11.97
C TRP A 253 -7.44 8.28 10.47
N VAL A 254 -6.24 8.61 10.05
CA VAL A 254 -5.78 8.40 8.67
C VAL A 254 -5.26 6.96 8.56
N MET A 255 -5.97 6.15 7.77
CA MET A 255 -5.70 4.73 7.64
C MET A 255 -4.77 4.38 6.47
N SER A 256 -4.80 5.20 5.40
CA SER A 256 -4.08 4.93 4.17
C SER A 256 -3.72 6.23 3.47
N LEU A 257 -2.55 6.27 2.85
CA LEU A 257 -2.04 7.38 2.05
C LEU A 257 -1.50 6.85 0.73
N ASP A 258 -1.75 7.57 -0.35
CA ASP A 258 -1.17 7.28 -1.66
C ASP A 258 -0.93 8.56 -2.44
N TRP A 259 0.23 8.67 -3.09
CA TRP A 259 0.58 9.80 -3.92
C TRP A 259 0.10 9.62 -5.36
N SER A 260 -0.38 10.68 -5.98
CA SER A 260 -0.62 10.68 -7.43
C SER A 260 0.69 10.55 -8.21
N ASP A 261 0.62 10.05 -9.43
CA ASP A 261 1.80 9.85 -10.29
C ASP A 261 2.58 11.15 -10.54
N SER A 262 1.88 12.29 -10.57
CA SER A 262 2.53 13.60 -10.70
C SER A 262 3.20 14.11 -9.42
N GLY A 263 2.84 13.55 -8.26
CA GLY A 263 3.24 14.07 -6.96
C GLY A 263 2.53 15.34 -6.53
N GLU A 264 1.58 15.85 -7.32
CA GLU A 264 0.83 17.05 -6.98
C GLU A 264 -0.25 16.84 -5.92
N ASN A 265 -0.81 15.64 -5.88
CA ASN A 265 -1.89 15.28 -4.99
C ASN A 265 -1.55 14.09 -4.11
N LEU A 266 -2.02 14.16 -2.88
CA LEU A 266 -1.99 13.06 -1.93
C LEU A 266 -3.44 12.62 -1.65
N LEU A 267 -3.67 11.32 -1.65
CA LEU A 267 -4.96 10.71 -1.33
C LEU A 267 -4.89 10.11 0.06
N SER A 268 -5.90 10.37 0.88
CA SER A 268 -6.06 9.73 2.19
C SER A 268 -7.39 9.01 2.32
N GLY A 269 -7.38 7.86 2.97
CA GLY A 269 -8.58 7.16 3.43
C GLY A 269 -8.61 7.13 4.95
N ALA A 270 -9.80 7.31 5.55
CA ALA A 270 -9.92 7.48 6.98
C ALA A 270 -10.92 6.53 7.63
N TYR A 271 -10.79 6.40 8.94
CA TYR A 271 -11.63 5.56 9.78
C TYR A 271 -13.13 5.92 9.71
N ASP A 272 -13.46 7.19 9.41
CA ASP A 272 -14.83 7.68 9.28
C ASP A 272 -15.47 7.45 7.90
N GLY A 273 -14.78 6.73 7.00
CA GLY A 273 -15.29 6.42 5.66
C GLY A 273 -15.08 7.52 4.62
N LYS A 274 -14.27 8.53 4.94
CA LYS A 274 -13.99 9.64 4.04
C LYS A 274 -12.65 9.46 3.32
N ALA A 275 -12.68 9.65 2.00
CA ALA A 275 -11.49 9.81 1.17
C ALA A 275 -11.29 11.30 0.89
N LYS A 276 -10.07 11.77 1.07
CA LYS A 276 -9.70 13.16 0.83
C LYS A 276 -8.54 13.26 -0.14
N VAL A 277 -8.63 14.24 -1.03
CA VAL A 277 -7.53 14.61 -1.92
C VAL A 277 -6.93 15.91 -1.41
N TRP A 278 -5.62 15.94 -1.28
CA TRP A 278 -4.84 17.06 -0.75
C TRP A 278 -3.94 17.61 -1.83
N SER A 279 -3.97 18.93 -2.05
CA SER A 279 -2.95 19.61 -2.85
C SER A 279 -1.69 19.77 -2.02
N VAL A 280 -0.59 19.21 -2.49
CA VAL A 280 0.70 19.28 -1.78
C VAL A 280 1.25 20.72 -1.84
N GLU A 281 1.13 21.38 -2.97
CA GLU A 281 1.55 22.76 -3.15
C GLU A 281 0.80 23.73 -2.22
N ARG A 282 -0.53 23.62 -2.18
CA ARG A 282 -1.38 24.49 -1.36
C ARG A 282 -1.43 24.07 0.12
N ARG A 283 -1.00 22.85 0.42
CA ARG A 283 -1.08 22.25 1.76
C ARG A 283 -2.50 22.21 2.33
N GLU A 284 -3.49 21.98 1.46
CA GLU A 284 -4.90 21.98 1.84
C GLU A 284 -5.68 20.82 1.20
N CYS A 285 -6.78 20.43 1.84
CA CYS A 285 -7.73 19.48 1.27
C CYS A 285 -8.51 20.15 0.12
N VAL A 286 -8.45 19.56 -1.07
CA VAL A 286 -9.11 20.07 -2.28
C VAL A 286 -10.36 19.29 -2.68
N ALA A 287 -10.55 18.09 -2.14
CA ALA A 287 -11.74 17.28 -2.35
C ALA A 287 -11.99 16.33 -1.19
N THR A 288 -13.25 16.08 -0.89
CA THR A 288 -13.68 15.09 0.11
C THR A 288 -14.80 14.26 -0.49
N GLN A 289 -14.67 12.93 -0.38
CA GLN A 289 -15.70 11.97 -0.75
C GLN A 289 -16.06 11.14 0.48
N THR A 290 -17.35 11.11 0.81
CA THR A 290 -17.87 10.23 1.85
C THR A 290 -18.37 8.96 1.18
N GLU A 291 -17.61 7.88 1.29
CA GLU A 291 -17.98 6.58 0.71
C GLU A 291 -19.15 5.95 1.48
N SER A 292 -18.98 5.86 2.79
CA SER A 292 -19.97 5.32 3.71
C SER A 292 -19.63 5.77 5.13
N ASP A 293 -20.35 5.25 6.13
CA ASP A 293 -20.01 5.40 7.55
C ASP A 293 -19.03 4.33 8.05
N LYS A 294 -18.56 3.44 7.15
CA LYS A 294 -17.63 2.36 7.48
C LYS A 294 -16.19 2.77 7.19
N THR A 295 -15.25 2.21 7.94
CA THR A 295 -13.82 2.48 7.78
C THR A 295 -13.33 2.20 6.37
N LEU A 296 -12.59 3.15 5.79
CA LEU A 296 -11.75 2.92 4.62
C LEU A 296 -10.41 2.37 5.10
N TRP A 297 -10.16 1.09 4.82
CA TRP A 297 -8.89 0.46 5.16
C TRP A 297 -7.77 0.82 4.21
N ALA A 298 -8.06 1.00 2.93
CA ALA A 298 -7.07 1.37 1.92
C ALA A 298 -7.67 2.20 0.79
N VAL A 299 -6.85 3.08 0.27
CA VAL A 299 -7.12 3.89 -0.92
C VAL A 299 -5.90 3.86 -1.84
N LYS A 300 -6.12 3.90 -3.15
CA LYS A 300 -5.06 3.91 -4.15
C LYS A 300 -5.46 4.73 -5.37
N TRP A 301 -4.51 5.46 -5.94
CA TRP A 301 -4.66 5.98 -7.29
C TRP A 301 -4.52 4.83 -8.31
N LEU A 302 -5.31 4.88 -9.37
CA LEU A 302 -5.04 4.07 -10.54
C LEU A 302 -3.89 4.74 -11.32
N PRO A 303 -2.91 3.96 -11.82
CA PRO A 303 -1.85 4.50 -12.63
C PRO A 303 -2.42 5.23 -13.86
N LYS A 304 -1.85 6.37 -14.22
CA LYS A 304 -2.18 7.05 -15.47
C LYS A 304 -1.71 6.20 -16.66
N THR A 305 -2.60 6.07 -17.64
CA THR A 305 -2.27 5.44 -18.92
C THR A 305 -2.42 6.48 -20.04
N PRO A 306 -1.86 6.27 -21.23
CA PRO A 306 -2.04 7.17 -22.35
C PRO A 306 -3.51 7.43 -22.71
N MET A 307 -4.40 6.52 -22.32
CA MET A 307 -5.85 6.60 -22.57
C MET A 307 -6.60 7.35 -21.47
N THR A 308 -6.03 7.52 -20.27
CA THR A 308 -6.70 8.20 -19.15
C THR A 308 -6.30 9.67 -19.08
N ARG A 309 -7.26 10.57 -19.26
CA ARG A 309 -7.03 12.02 -19.15
C ARG A 309 -7.15 12.51 -17.71
N ASN A 310 -8.03 11.92 -16.93
CA ASN A 310 -8.38 12.34 -15.58
C ASN A 310 -7.87 11.35 -14.54
N GLU A 311 -7.49 11.86 -13.37
CA GLU A 311 -7.10 11.03 -12.24
C GLU A 311 -8.29 10.20 -11.74
N THR A 312 -8.04 8.94 -11.45
CA THR A 312 -9.02 8.01 -10.86
C THR A 312 -8.40 7.37 -9.62
N PHE A 313 -9.18 7.25 -8.57
CA PHE A 313 -8.78 6.50 -7.39
C PHE A 313 -9.83 5.48 -6.96
N VAL A 314 -9.39 4.52 -6.17
CA VAL A 314 -10.21 3.44 -5.65
C VAL A 314 -10.18 3.44 -4.12
N THR A 315 -11.31 3.07 -3.52
CA THR A 315 -11.45 2.88 -2.07
C THR A 315 -11.93 1.47 -1.76
N VAL A 316 -11.40 0.90 -0.69
CA VAL A 316 -11.83 -0.39 -0.13
C VAL A 316 -11.91 -0.29 1.40
N GLY A 317 -12.77 -1.08 2.02
CA GLY A 317 -12.92 -0.99 3.46
C GLY A 317 -13.89 -1.98 4.08
N ALA A 318 -14.41 -1.60 5.24
CA ALA A 318 -15.35 -2.39 6.03
C ALA A 318 -16.75 -2.47 5.40
N ASN A 319 -17.07 -1.62 4.43
CA ASN A 319 -18.30 -1.73 3.65
C ASN A 319 -18.26 -2.87 2.61
N ARG A 320 -17.12 -3.57 2.47
CA ARG A 320 -16.93 -4.74 1.59
C ARG A 320 -17.13 -4.43 0.11
N SER A 321 -17.05 -3.16 -0.27
CA SER A 321 -17.23 -2.67 -1.64
C SER A 321 -15.91 -2.11 -2.18
N ILE A 322 -15.78 -2.11 -3.50
CA ILE A 322 -14.71 -1.45 -4.22
C ILE A 322 -15.35 -0.29 -4.98
N SER A 323 -14.98 0.94 -4.65
CA SER A 323 -15.57 2.14 -5.25
C SER A 323 -14.52 2.95 -6.00
N PHE A 324 -14.90 3.44 -7.17
CA PHE A 324 -14.05 4.18 -8.10
C PHE A 324 -14.53 5.61 -8.22
N TYR A 325 -13.59 6.54 -8.16
CA TYR A 325 -13.83 7.98 -8.26
C TYR A 325 -12.92 8.59 -9.32
N ARG A 326 -13.49 9.40 -10.19
CA ARG A 326 -12.75 10.08 -11.25
C ARG A 326 -12.87 11.58 -11.11
N GLU A 327 -11.77 12.30 -11.34
CA GLU A 327 -11.78 13.76 -11.43
C GLU A 327 -12.74 14.20 -12.55
N ALA A 328 -13.65 15.09 -12.21
CA ALA A 328 -14.55 15.68 -13.19
C ALA A 328 -13.74 16.51 -14.19
N SER A 329 -14.04 16.35 -15.48
CA SER A 329 -13.50 17.22 -16.52
C SER A 329 -13.94 18.64 -16.23
N GLY A 330 -13.01 19.56 -16.07
CA GLY A 330 -13.32 20.99 -16.02
C GLY A 330 -14.08 21.34 -17.30
N GLY A 331 -15.24 21.97 -17.14
CA GLY A 331 -15.99 22.53 -18.26
C GLY A 331 -15.24 23.68 -18.91
#